data_de7638cb0b6e453e7ed9c3cce82dd486
#
_entry.id   de7638cb0b6e453e7ed9c3cce82dd486
#
_cell.length_a   1.000
_cell.length_b   1.000
_cell.length_c   1.000
_cell.angle_alpha   90.00
_cell.angle_beta   90.00
_cell.angle_gamma   90.00
#
_symmetry.space_group_name_H-M   'P 1'
#
loop_
_entity.id
_entity.type
_entity.pdbx_description
1 polymer ?
#
loop_
_entity_poly.entity_id
_entity_poly.type
_entity_poly.pdbx_seq_one_letter_code
_entity_poly.pdbx_strand_id
1 'polypeptide(L)'
;MPLGISFFTLQQISYIIDCFKEKVKNYNLLDYSLFICFFPQLIAGPIVRHQEMIPQFRDLRRRVISQENIFIGIFLITIGLFKKTVFADNFVPFLNCVTEMELYNEFYIVWTMAIAKLLQVYFDFSGYCDIALGSAFLFNISLPWNFNSPFKATSIVEFWKRWNITFIRFLKDYVYKPLGSDKNGIYFQIRNILIMFLIIGLWIGNNFMGILYGIFNGIFVSIEYLFSKLKIKINIFFSRILTLLSLIFTVQCMLVKNYSELITVIKTMFGIDAIYHFIIIKNFSIVFGLMRPHSAKFDFIPFLLSIIIVLYGKNSMELARIYIKRYKPIYTFILAILFLIAVLSITRSNEFVYFSF
;
A
#
# COMPACT_ATOMS: atom_id res chain seq x y z
N MET A 1 -9.84 19.83 3.70
CA MET A 1 -10.81 18.71 3.67
C MET A 1 -10.75 17.95 4.97
N PRO A 2 -11.86 17.36 5.49
CA PRO A 2 -11.80 16.48 6.66
C PRO A 2 -10.88 15.27 6.37
N LEU A 3 -10.04 14.94 7.34
CA LEU A 3 -9.16 13.77 7.27
C LEU A 3 -9.98 12.48 7.07
N GLY A 4 -9.54 11.62 6.14
CA GLY A 4 -10.18 10.32 5.89
C GLY A 4 -11.49 10.36 5.11
N ILE A 5 -11.91 11.51 4.57
CA ILE A 5 -13.19 11.65 3.85
C ILE A 5 -13.31 10.64 2.70
N SER A 6 -12.23 10.36 2.00
CA SER A 6 -12.23 9.41 0.87
C SER A 6 -12.60 8.00 1.30
N PHE A 7 -11.97 7.49 2.37
CA PHE A 7 -12.28 6.16 2.91
C PHE A 7 -13.69 6.08 3.50
N PHE A 8 -14.05 7.08 4.28
CA PHE A 8 -15.39 7.22 4.83
C PHE A 8 -16.48 7.22 3.73
N THR A 9 -16.28 8.00 2.66
CA THR A 9 -17.23 8.07 1.55
C THR A 9 -17.42 6.72 0.86
N LEU A 10 -16.34 5.97 0.61
CA LEU A 10 -16.43 4.63 0.01
C LEU A 10 -17.21 3.66 0.91
N GLN A 11 -17.01 3.75 2.22
CA GLN A 11 -17.76 2.97 3.20
C GLN A 11 -19.26 3.31 3.17
N GLN A 12 -19.61 4.61 3.10
CA GLN A 12 -20.98 5.07 2.97
C GLN A 12 -21.63 4.62 1.66
N ILE A 13 -20.94 4.78 0.54
CA ILE A 13 -21.44 4.33 -0.76
C ILE A 13 -21.75 2.84 -0.72
N SER A 14 -20.88 2.02 -0.14
CA SER A 14 -21.12 0.59 -0.02
C SER A 14 -22.38 0.26 0.79
N TYR A 15 -22.58 0.97 1.91
CA TYR A 15 -23.74 0.79 2.77
C TYR A 15 -25.05 1.20 2.05
N ILE A 16 -25.07 2.37 1.41
CA ILE A 16 -26.25 2.88 0.69
C ILE A 16 -26.65 1.94 -0.46
N ILE A 17 -25.67 1.47 -1.27
CA ILE A 17 -25.92 0.52 -2.34
C ILE A 17 -26.45 -0.81 -1.79
N ASP A 18 -25.92 -1.28 -0.67
CA ASP A 18 -26.38 -2.52 -0.04
C ASP A 18 -27.77 -2.35 0.59
N CYS A 19 -28.12 -1.17 1.10
CA CYS A 19 -29.51 -0.84 1.49
C CYS A 19 -30.46 -0.89 0.28
N PHE A 20 -30.10 -0.25 -0.82
CA PHE A 20 -30.90 -0.26 -2.04
C PHE A 20 -31.11 -1.67 -2.60
N LYS A 21 -30.13 -2.55 -2.45
CA LYS A 21 -30.21 -3.96 -2.87
C LYS A 21 -30.86 -4.87 -1.82
N GLU A 22 -31.49 -4.33 -0.80
CA GLU A 22 -32.14 -5.06 0.29
C GLU A 22 -31.26 -6.04 1.05
N LYS A 23 -29.95 -5.81 1.05
CA LYS A 23 -28.97 -6.64 1.77
C LYS A 23 -28.82 -6.23 3.23
N VAL A 24 -29.28 -5.04 3.60
CA VAL A 24 -29.27 -4.53 4.96
C VAL A 24 -30.57 -4.91 5.65
N LYS A 25 -30.47 -5.65 6.75
CA LYS A 25 -31.65 -6.10 7.51
C LYS A 25 -31.54 -5.63 8.96
N ASN A 26 -32.60 -4.97 9.44
CA ASN A 26 -32.84 -4.70 10.87
C ASN A 26 -31.66 -4.08 11.64
N TYR A 27 -30.99 -3.08 11.07
CA TYR A 27 -30.02 -2.27 11.79
C TYR A 27 -30.69 -1.02 12.34
N ASN A 28 -30.45 -0.75 13.61
CA ASN A 28 -30.91 0.47 14.26
C ASN A 28 -29.87 1.59 14.11
N LEU A 29 -30.23 2.79 14.56
CA LEU A 29 -29.35 3.96 14.48
C LEU A 29 -28.03 3.73 15.23
N LEU A 30 -28.05 3.02 16.36
CA LEU A 30 -26.86 2.72 17.14
C LEU A 30 -25.88 1.81 16.38
N ASP A 31 -26.40 0.76 15.74
CA ASP A 31 -25.56 -0.13 14.91
C ASP A 31 -24.88 0.63 13.77
N TYR A 32 -25.66 1.50 13.11
CA TYR A 32 -25.13 2.33 12.03
C TYR A 32 -24.10 3.32 12.55
N SER A 33 -24.37 4.00 13.66
CA SER A 33 -23.43 4.94 14.26
C SER A 33 -22.13 4.28 14.69
N LEU A 34 -22.20 3.10 15.33
CA LEU A 34 -21.01 2.32 15.67
C LEU A 34 -20.21 1.88 14.44
N PHE A 35 -20.90 1.43 13.38
CA PHE A 35 -20.26 1.04 12.13
C PHE A 35 -19.49 2.20 11.50
N ILE A 36 -20.05 3.41 11.55
CA ILE A 36 -19.47 4.61 10.95
C ILE A 36 -18.36 5.18 11.83
N CYS A 37 -18.58 5.29 13.15
CA CYS A 37 -17.71 6.01 14.06
C CYS A 37 -16.63 5.13 14.71
N PHE A 38 -16.52 3.86 14.32
CA PHE A 38 -15.51 2.97 14.89
C PHE A 38 -14.10 3.47 14.54
N PHE A 39 -13.50 4.19 15.49
CA PHE A 39 -12.31 5.00 15.28
C PHE A 39 -11.08 4.25 14.69
N PRO A 40 -10.82 2.94 14.97
CA PRO A 40 -9.65 2.28 14.43
C PRO A 40 -9.56 2.29 12.90
N GLN A 41 -10.69 2.35 12.20
CA GLN A 41 -10.73 2.33 10.73
C GLN A 41 -10.91 3.70 10.08
N LEU A 42 -11.24 4.76 10.86
CA LEU A 42 -11.84 5.99 10.35
C LEU A 42 -11.02 6.72 9.29
N ILE A 43 -9.71 6.89 9.47
CA ILE A 43 -8.92 7.81 8.64
C ILE A 43 -8.47 7.14 7.33
N ALA A 44 -7.69 6.08 7.43
CA ALA A 44 -7.14 5.32 6.30
C ALA A 44 -7.08 3.81 6.59
N GLY A 45 -7.94 3.34 7.49
CA GLY A 45 -8.05 1.93 7.81
C GLY A 45 -8.67 1.10 6.67
N PRO A 46 -8.78 -0.21 6.86
CA PRO A 46 -9.45 -1.07 5.90
C PRO A 46 -10.89 -0.63 5.64
N ILE A 47 -11.32 -0.62 4.37
CA ILE A 47 -12.71 -0.35 4.00
C ILE A 47 -13.57 -1.53 4.42
N VAL A 48 -14.33 -1.37 5.49
CA VAL A 48 -15.17 -2.41 6.09
C VAL A 48 -16.58 -2.40 5.52
N ARG A 49 -17.26 -3.54 5.65
CA ARG A 49 -18.68 -3.68 5.32
C ARG A 49 -19.52 -3.83 6.57
N HIS A 50 -20.76 -3.34 6.50
CA HIS A 50 -21.72 -3.48 7.58
C HIS A 50 -21.91 -4.94 8.01
N GLN A 51 -21.90 -5.88 7.03
CA GLN A 51 -22.03 -7.33 7.27
C GLN A 51 -20.87 -7.93 8.06
N GLU A 52 -19.70 -7.30 8.01
CA GLU A 52 -18.50 -7.75 8.73
C GLU A 52 -18.44 -7.16 10.14
N MET A 53 -18.93 -5.94 10.33
CA MET A 53 -18.74 -5.18 11.57
C MET A 53 -19.93 -5.29 12.54
N ILE A 54 -21.14 -5.06 12.05
CA ILE A 54 -22.33 -4.99 12.92
C ILE A 54 -22.58 -6.27 13.70
N PRO A 55 -22.42 -7.49 13.12
CA PRO A 55 -22.54 -8.71 13.90
C PRO A 55 -21.54 -8.80 15.05
N GLN A 56 -20.32 -8.26 14.86
CA GLN A 56 -19.30 -8.25 15.90
C GLN A 56 -19.67 -7.30 17.05
N PHE A 57 -20.25 -6.13 16.76
CA PHE A 57 -20.71 -5.19 17.79
C PHE A 57 -21.87 -5.73 18.62
N ARG A 58 -22.74 -6.55 17.99
CA ARG A 58 -23.89 -7.20 18.65
C ARG A 58 -23.52 -8.45 19.48
N ASP A 59 -22.35 -9.05 19.20
CA ASP A 59 -21.91 -10.27 19.90
C ASP A 59 -21.45 -9.94 21.33
N LEU A 60 -22.27 -10.27 22.31
CA LEU A 60 -22.00 -10.01 23.73
C LEU A 60 -20.74 -10.73 24.24
N ARG A 61 -20.32 -11.83 23.61
CA ARG A 61 -19.10 -12.58 23.97
C ARG A 61 -17.85 -11.75 23.72
N ARG A 62 -17.90 -10.80 22.77
CA ARG A 62 -16.78 -9.91 22.45
C ARG A 62 -16.59 -8.78 23.48
N ARG A 63 -17.50 -8.61 24.41
CA ARG A 63 -17.39 -7.64 25.51
C ARG A 63 -16.45 -8.10 26.61
N VAL A 64 -16.11 -9.39 26.64
CA VAL A 64 -15.15 -9.95 27.59
C VAL A 64 -13.74 -9.70 27.09
N ILE A 65 -12.86 -9.26 27.99
CA ILE A 65 -11.45 -9.01 27.68
C ILE A 65 -10.77 -10.32 27.23
N SER A 66 -10.20 -10.33 26.04
CA SER A 66 -9.40 -11.44 25.52
C SER A 66 -7.91 -11.10 25.62
N GLN A 67 -7.20 -11.79 26.47
CA GLN A 67 -5.75 -11.63 26.59
C GLN A 67 -5.03 -11.86 25.25
N GLU A 68 -5.44 -12.86 24.50
CA GLU A 68 -4.89 -13.17 23.18
C GLU A 68 -5.03 -11.97 22.22
N ASN A 69 -6.23 -11.38 22.15
CA ASN A 69 -6.49 -10.23 21.30
C ASN A 69 -5.73 -8.98 21.75
N ILE A 70 -5.53 -8.77 23.05
CA ILE A 70 -4.68 -7.70 23.58
C ILE A 70 -3.23 -7.90 23.11
N PHE A 71 -2.68 -9.11 23.21
CA PHE A 71 -1.32 -9.39 22.75
C PHE A 71 -1.18 -9.19 21.24
N ILE A 72 -2.14 -9.64 20.43
CA ILE A 72 -2.18 -9.38 18.98
C ILE A 72 -2.22 -7.87 18.73
N GLY A 73 -3.09 -7.17 19.44
CA GLY A 73 -3.28 -5.72 19.31
C GLY A 73 -1.99 -4.95 19.55
N ILE A 74 -1.34 -5.19 20.68
CA ILE A 74 -0.06 -4.55 21.03
C ILE A 74 1.03 -4.90 20.00
N PHE A 75 1.10 -6.18 19.59
CA PHE A 75 2.06 -6.62 18.59
C PHE A 75 1.88 -5.87 17.27
N LEU A 76 0.64 -5.78 16.75
CA LEU A 76 0.36 -5.11 15.48
C LEU A 76 0.59 -3.61 15.56
N ILE A 77 0.21 -2.95 16.66
CA ILE A 77 0.50 -1.52 16.89
C ILE A 77 2.01 -1.28 16.86
N THR A 78 2.78 -2.11 17.55
CA THR A 78 4.25 -2.00 17.59
C THR A 78 4.86 -2.15 16.20
N ILE A 79 4.48 -3.20 15.46
CA ILE A 79 5.00 -3.43 14.10
C ILE A 79 4.55 -2.32 13.15
N GLY A 80 3.32 -1.83 13.29
CA GLY A 80 2.80 -0.73 12.49
C GLY A 80 3.56 0.57 12.72
N LEU A 81 3.79 0.95 13.97
CA LEU A 81 4.63 2.10 14.34
C LEU A 81 6.05 1.95 13.79
N PHE A 82 6.66 0.78 13.97
CA PHE A 82 8.00 0.52 13.47
C PHE A 82 8.09 0.65 11.94
N LYS A 83 7.11 0.14 11.21
CA LYS A 83 7.02 0.32 9.75
C LYS A 83 6.95 1.79 9.36
N LYS A 84 6.13 2.58 10.04
CA LYS A 84 5.95 4.00 9.76
C LYS A 84 7.21 4.78 10.07
N THR A 85 7.69 4.72 11.32
CA THR A 85 8.72 5.65 11.79
C THR A 85 10.14 5.25 11.37
N VAL A 86 10.43 3.94 11.26
CA VAL A 86 11.79 3.45 10.94
C VAL A 86 11.98 3.23 9.45
N PHE A 87 10.96 2.73 8.73
CA PHE A 87 11.10 2.49 7.30
C PHE A 87 10.51 3.62 6.47
N ALA A 88 9.20 3.90 6.56
CA ALA A 88 8.55 4.85 5.66
C ALA A 88 9.13 6.26 5.76
N ASP A 89 9.26 6.78 6.98
CA ASP A 89 9.73 8.15 7.20
C ASP A 89 11.21 8.34 6.87
N ASN A 90 12.00 7.25 6.87
CA ASN A 90 13.41 7.30 6.47
C ASN A 90 13.61 7.60 4.99
N PHE A 91 12.62 7.31 4.13
CA PHE A 91 12.71 7.58 2.69
C PHE A 91 12.38 9.02 2.32
N VAL A 92 11.61 9.74 3.15
CA VAL A 92 11.10 11.08 2.83
C VAL A 92 12.20 12.11 2.56
N PRO A 93 13.26 12.23 3.39
CA PRO A 93 14.33 13.20 3.14
C PRO A 93 15.04 13.00 1.80
N PHE A 94 15.27 11.72 1.42
CA PHE A 94 15.89 11.38 0.14
C PHE A 94 14.97 11.76 -1.04
N LEU A 95 13.70 11.39 -0.97
CA LEU A 95 12.73 11.67 -2.02
C LEU A 95 12.54 13.17 -2.22
N ASN A 96 12.44 13.95 -1.13
CA ASN A 96 12.35 15.41 -1.18
C ASN A 96 13.62 16.02 -1.79
N CYS A 97 14.79 15.58 -1.37
CA CYS A 97 16.05 16.07 -1.91
C CYS A 97 16.13 15.87 -3.44
N VAL A 98 15.77 14.67 -3.93
CA VAL A 98 15.80 14.38 -5.37
C VAL A 98 14.79 15.21 -6.14
N THR A 99 13.60 15.42 -5.60
CA THR A 99 12.54 16.24 -6.24
C THR A 99 12.84 17.74 -6.19
N GLU A 100 13.42 18.25 -5.11
CA GLU A 100 13.80 19.66 -4.97
C GLU A 100 15.00 20.04 -5.85
N MET A 101 15.96 19.12 -5.99
CA MET A 101 17.16 19.31 -6.82
C MET A 101 16.96 18.90 -8.28
N GLU A 102 15.77 18.43 -8.66
CA GLU A 102 15.41 17.97 -10.02
C GLU A 102 16.41 16.98 -10.62
N LEU A 103 16.93 16.05 -9.80
CA LEU A 103 17.96 15.08 -10.19
C LEU A 103 17.42 13.94 -11.07
N TYR A 104 16.53 14.26 -11.99
CA TYR A 104 15.84 13.26 -12.85
C TYR A 104 16.69 12.77 -14.04
N ASN A 105 17.85 13.39 -14.28
CA ASN A 105 18.75 13.02 -15.37
C ASN A 105 19.76 11.93 -15.01
N GLU A 106 19.77 11.49 -13.76
CA GLU A 106 20.72 10.51 -13.26
C GLU A 106 20.08 9.12 -13.18
N PHE A 107 20.54 8.18 -14.01
CA PHE A 107 19.98 6.82 -14.09
C PHE A 107 19.82 6.13 -12.75
N TYR A 108 20.87 6.10 -11.93
CA TYR A 108 20.84 5.42 -10.62
C TYR A 108 19.88 6.09 -9.62
N ILE A 109 19.78 7.42 -9.67
CA ILE A 109 18.90 8.19 -8.79
C ILE A 109 17.45 7.87 -9.13
N VAL A 110 17.07 7.87 -10.40
CA VAL A 110 15.69 7.61 -10.83
C VAL A 110 15.23 6.20 -10.43
N TRP A 111 16.07 5.18 -10.58
CA TRP A 111 15.75 3.82 -10.14
C TRP A 111 15.66 3.71 -8.61
N THR A 112 16.62 4.29 -7.89
CA THR A 112 16.62 4.27 -6.42
C THR A 112 15.41 5.03 -5.86
N MET A 113 15.07 6.18 -6.44
CA MET A 113 13.91 6.99 -6.10
C MET A 113 12.60 6.20 -6.28
N ALA A 114 12.44 5.49 -7.40
CA ALA A 114 11.26 4.66 -7.65
C ALA A 114 11.10 3.53 -6.62
N ILE A 115 12.21 2.82 -6.34
CA ILE A 115 12.20 1.75 -5.32
C ILE A 115 11.91 2.33 -3.94
N ALA A 116 12.55 3.45 -3.57
CA ALA A 116 12.33 4.12 -2.29
C ALA A 116 10.86 4.57 -2.14
N LYS A 117 10.24 5.12 -3.21
CA LYS A 117 8.83 5.51 -3.20
C LYS A 117 7.88 4.33 -3.02
N LEU A 118 8.11 3.23 -3.74
CA LEU A 118 7.31 2.00 -3.58
C LEU A 118 7.37 1.47 -2.15
N LEU A 119 8.57 1.46 -1.56
CA LEU A 119 8.78 1.01 -0.18
C LEU A 119 8.15 1.99 0.81
N GLN A 120 8.32 3.30 0.61
CA GLN A 120 7.70 4.34 1.42
C GLN A 120 6.18 4.15 1.49
N VAL A 121 5.51 4.11 0.33
CA VAL A 121 4.05 3.97 0.26
C VAL A 121 3.59 2.66 0.91
N TYR A 122 4.33 1.57 0.71
CA TYR A 122 4.00 0.29 1.33
C TYR A 122 4.12 0.31 2.85
N PHE A 123 5.27 0.75 3.38
CA PHE A 123 5.49 0.73 4.82
C PHE A 123 4.62 1.75 5.55
N ASP A 124 4.39 2.91 4.95
CA ASP A 124 3.49 3.93 5.49
C ASP A 124 2.05 3.39 5.60
N PHE A 125 1.50 2.91 4.49
CA PHE A 125 0.11 2.46 4.46
C PHE A 125 -0.10 1.13 5.18
N SER A 126 0.79 0.15 4.98
CA SER A 126 0.68 -1.12 5.73
C SER A 126 0.92 -0.94 7.22
N GLY A 127 1.79 0.00 7.62
CA GLY A 127 2.01 0.37 9.02
C GLY A 127 0.75 0.96 9.65
N TYR A 128 0.10 1.89 8.97
CA TYR A 128 -1.18 2.43 9.40
C TYR A 128 -2.26 1.36 9.54
N CYS A 129 -2.38 0.46 8.55
CA CYS A 129 -3.34 -0.65 8.62
C CYS A 129 -3.05 -1.59 9.78
N ASP A 130 -1.79 -1.87 10.10
CA ASP A 130 -1.42 -2.69 11.25
C ASP A 130 -1.83 -2.02 12.57
N ILE A 131 -1.62 -0.69 12.71
CA ILE A 131 -2.08 0.07 13.88
C ILE A 131 -3.60 0.03 13.98
N ALA A 132 -4.32 0.20 12.88
CA ALA A 132 -5.78 0.13 12.84
C ALA A 132 -6.31 -1.24 13.27
N LEU A 133 -5.73 -2.32 12.71
CA LEU A 133 -6.05 -3.69 13.10
C LEU A 133 -5.74 -3.95 14.57
N GLY A 134 -4.55 -3.55 15.01
CA GLY A 134 -4.12 -3.71 16.39
C GLY A 134 -5.05 -3.00 17.36
N SER A 135 -5.41 -1.75 17.06
CA SER A 135 -6.37 -0.97 17.87
C SER A 135 -7.74 -1.65 17.93
N ALA A 136 -8.24 -2.20 16.82
CA ALA A 136 -9.51 -2.93 16.80
C ALA A 136 -9.46 -4.22 17.63
N PHE A 137 -8.32 -4.96 17.60
CA PHE A 137 -8.14 -6.16 18.42
C PHE A 137 -8.19 -5.87 19.92
N LEU A 138 -7.75 -4.68 20.38
CA LEU A 138 -7.90 -4.29 21.79
C LEU A 138 -9.37 -4.23 22.23
N PHE A 139 -10.30 -4.02 21.29
CA PHE A 139 -11.75 -4.06 21.52
C PHE A 139 -12.39 -5.40 21.13
N ASN A 140 -11.62 -6.47 20.91
CA ASN A 140 -12.07 -7.76 20.40
C ASN A 140 -12.80 -7.69 19.05
N ILE A 141 -12.54 -6.66 18.25
CA ILE A 141 -13.08 -6.48 16.92
C ILE A 141 -12.02 -6.84 15.88
N SER A 142 -12.39 -7.63 14.89
CA SER A 142 -11.50 -8.03 13.80
C SER A 142 -11.81 -7.22 12.55
N LEU A 143 -10.85 -6.44 12.08
CA LEU A 143 -10.92 -5.75 10.79
C LEU A 143 -10.39 -6.64 9.65
N PRO A 144 -10.84 -6.44 8.41
CA PRO A 144 -10.26 -7.13 7.26
C PRO A 144 -8.84 -6.64 6.95
N TRP A 145 -8.03 -7.51 6.34
CA TRP A 145 -6.63 -7.21 5.99
C TRP A 145 -6.54 -6.42 4.68
N ASN A 146 -5.64 -5.44 4.64
CA ASN A 146 -5.35 -4.67 3.44
C ASN A 146 -4.11 -5.15 2.68
N PHE A 147 -3.17 -5.80 3.36
CA PHE A 147 -1.91 -6.22 2.75
C PHE A 147 -1.58 -7.67 3.06
N ASN A 148 -1.16 -8.41 2.01
CA ASN A 148 -0.72 -9.80 2.12
C ASN A 148 0.58 -10.03 1.34
N SER A 149 1.69 -9.47 1.81
CA SER A 149 3.02 -9.58 1.17
C SER A 149 2.98 -9.29 -0.34
N PRO A 150 2.55 -8.09 -0.79
CA PRO A 150 2.26 -7.81 -2.20
C PRO A 150 3.49 -7.95 -3.12
N PHE A 151 4.70 -7.63 -2.65
CA PHE A 151 5.92 -7.76 -3.45
C PHE A 151 6.40 -9.20 -3.67
N LYS A 152 5.74 -10.18 -3.04
CA LYS A 152 5.95 -11.61 -3.33
C LYS A 152 5.10 -12.11 -4.49
N ALA A 153 4.23 -11.26 -5.03
CA ALA A 153 3.38 -11.60 -6.16
C ALA A 153 4.22 -12.00 -7.38
N THR A 154 3.74 -12.99 -8.10
CA THR A 154 4.34 -13.48 -9.33
C THR A 154 3.68 -12.89 -10.57
N SER A 155 2.69 -12.00 -10.39
CA SER A 155 2.00 -11.32 -11.45
C SER A 155 1.37 -9.99 -10.95
N ILE A 156 1.13 -9.05 -11.89
CA ILE A 156 0.52 -7.76 -11.53
C ILE A 156 -0.93 -7.94 -11.04
N VAL A 157 -1.66 -8.92 -11.57
CA VAL A 157 -3.01 -9.27 -11.09
C VAL A 157 -2.95 -9.82 -9.66
N GLU A 158 -1.95 -10.67 -9.37
CA GLU A 158 -1.73 -11.18 -8.01
C GLU A 158 -1.30 -10.07 -7.06
N PHE A 159 -0.44 -9.12 -7.51
CA PHE A 159 -0.05 -7.97 -6.71
C PHE A 159 -1.28 -7.19 -6.24
N TRP A 160 -2.19 -6.83 -7.12
CA TRP A 160 -3.40 -6.09 -6.78
C TRP A 160 -4.38 -6.89 -5.90
N LYS A 161 -4.36 -8.22 -5.94
CA LYS A 161 -5.10 -9.06 -4.96
C LYS A 161 -4.50 -9.06 -3.56
N ARG A 162 -3.24 -8.61 -3.42
CA ARG A 162 -2.49 -8.56 -2.17
C ARG A 162 -2.26 -7.14 -1.64
N TRP A 163 -2.51 -6.14 -2.47
CA TRP A 163 -2.36 -4.71 -2.20
C TRP A 163 -3.71 -4.05 -2.02
N ASN A 164 -3.89 -3.31 -0.91
CA ASN A 164 -5.12 -2.57 -0.58
C ASN A 164 -6.40 -3.39 -0.85
N ILE A 165 -6.41 -4.61 -0.29
CA ILE A 165 -7.36 -5.69 -0.60
C ILE A 165 -8.81 -5.22 -0.45
N THR A 166 -9.11 -4.43 0.59
CA THR A 166 -10.48 -3.97 0.86
C THR A 166 -10.96 -2.97 -0.17
N PHE A 167 -10.09 -2.09 -0.66
CA PHE A 167 -10.40 -1.16 -1.73
C PHE A 167 -10.60 -1.88 -3.09
N ILE A 168 -9.71 -2.80 -3.43
CA ILE A 168 -9.87 -3.63 -4.64
C ILE A 168 -11.16 -4.46 -4.57
N ARG A 169 -11.51 -5.00 -3.40
CA ARG A 169 -12.78 -5.70 -3.17
C ARG A 169 -13.98 -4.76 -3.38
N PHE A 170 -13.90 -3.53 -2.87
CA PHE A 170 -14.93 -2.53 -3.07
C PHE A 170 -15.13 -2.26 -4.58
N LEU A 171 -14.06 -1.93 -5.30
CA LEU A 171 -14.14 -1.66 -6.74
C LEU A 171 -14.66 -2.86 -7.53
N LYS A 172 -14.24 -4.07 -7.16
CA LYS A 172 -14.75 -5.29 -7.81
C LYS A 172 -16.26 -5.44 -7.64
N ASP A 173 -16.78 -5.19 -6.43
CA ASP A 173 -18.19 -5.47 -6.12
C ASP A 173 -19.14 -4.35 -6.54
N TYR A 174 -18.68 -3.09 -6.48
CA TYR A 174 -19.52 -1.92 -6.73
C TYR A 174 -19.24 -1.22 -8.08
N VAL A 175 -18.14 -1.57 -8.76
CA VAL A 175 -17.83 -1.04 -10.11
C VAL A 175 -17.74 -2.16 -11.14
N TYR A 176 -16.81 -3.11 -10.98
CA TYR A 176 -16.52 -4.12 -12.00
C TYR A 176 -17.70 -5.08 -12.25
N LYS A 177 -18.33 -5.59 -11.19
CA LYS A 177 -19.48 -6.49 -11.34
C LYS A 177 -20.70 -5.83 -11.97
N PRO A 178 -21.10 -4.59 -11.58
CA PRO A 178 -22.20 -3.88 -12.23
C PRO A 178 -21.95 -3.58 -13.71
N LEU A 179 -20.70 -3.38 -14.14
CA LEU A 179 -20.31 -3.17 -15.54
C LEU A 179 -20.41 -4.45 -16.40
N GLY A 180 -20.90 -5.57 -15.84
CA GLY A 180 -21.09 -6.83 -16.55
C GLY A 180 -20.02 -7.89 -16.29
N SER A 181 -18.98 -7.58 -15.48
CA SER A 181 -17.92 -8.55 -15.12
C SER A 181 -17.30 -9.22 -16.36
N ASP A 182 -17.19 -10.54 -16.35
CA ASP A 182 -16.54 -11.35 -17.41
C ASP A 182 -17.52 -11.86 -18.46
N LYS A 183 -18.79 -11.47 -18.41
CA LYS A 183 -19.85 -12.11 -19.19
C LYS A 183 -19.92 -11.69 -20.66
N ASN A 184 -19.40 -10.51 -20.98
CA ASN A 184 -19.61 -9.86 -22.27
C ASN A 184 -18.41 -9.94 -23.24
N GLY A 185 -17.47 -10.85 -22.98
CA GLY A 185 -16.29 -11.05 -23.82
C GLY A 185 -15.08 -10.19 -23.43
N ILE A 186 -13.96 -10.43 -24.11
CA ILE A 186 -12.64 -9.90 -23.75
C ILE A 186 -12.54 -8.37 -23.83
N TYR A 187 -13.19 -7.77 -24.82
CA TYR A 187 -13.22 -6.32 -24.99
C TYR A 187 -13.86 -5.62 -23.78
N PHE A 188 -15.01 -6.10 -23.34
CA PHE A 188 -15.72 -5.53 -22.18
C PHE A 188 -14.94 -5.75 -20.88
N GLN A 189 -14.22 -6.86 -20.77
CA GLN A 189 -13.37 -7.14 -19.60
C GLN A 189 -12.21 -6.15 -19.53
N ILE A 190 -11.50 -5.90 -20.64
CA ILE A 190 -10.40 -4.92 -20.71
C ILE A 190 -10.94 -3.51 -20.39
N ARG A 191 -12.05 -3.11 -20.99
CA ARG A 191 -12.71 -1.84 -20.68
C ARG A 191 -13.01 -1.71 -19.18
N ASN A 192 -13.57 -2.74 -18.57
CA ASN A 192 -13.95 -2.72 -17.15
C ASN A 192 -12.71 -2.66 -16.25
N ILE A 193 -11.62 -3.33 -16.61
CA ILE A 193 -10.32 -3.24 -15.93
C ILE A 193 -9.81 -1.80 -16.02
N LEU A 194 -9.76 -1.21 -17.21
CA LEU A 194 -9.29 0.17 -17.42
C LEU A 194 -10.12 1.17 -16.63
N ILE A 195 -11.45 1.05 -16.61
CA ILE A 195 -12.35 1.91 -15.81
C ILE A 195 -12.00 1.76 -14.30
N MET A 196 -11.85 0.54 -13.83
CA MET A 196 -11.52 0.30 -12.42
C MET A 196 -10.18 0.95 -12.04
N PHE A 197 -9.16 0.80 -12.88
CA PHE A 197 -7.86 1.40 -12.62
C PHE A 197 -7.84 2.92 -12.81
N LEU A 198 -8.65 3.46 -13.69
CA LEU A 198 -8.83 4.91 -13.81
C LEU A 198 -9.42 5.50 -12.51
N ILE A 199 -10.39 4.82 -11.90
CA ILE A 199 -10.93 5.22 -10.59
C ILE A 199 -9.86 5.14 -9.51
N ILE A 200 -9.01 4.12 -9.52
CA ILE A 200 -7.85 4.02 -8.59
C ILE A 200 -6.93 5.22 -8.77
N GLY A 201 -6.61 5.57 -10.02
CA GLY A 201 -5.74 6.70 -10.33
C GLY A 201 -6.31 8.04 -9.85
N LEU A 202 -7.58 8.30 -10.11
CA LEU A 202 -8.30 9.49 -9.64
C LEU A 202 -8.39 9.54 -8.10
N TRP A 203 -8.49 8.39 -7.45
CA TRP A 203 -8.55 8.31 -6.00
C TRP A 203 -7.19 8.57 -5.33
N ILE A 204 -6.09 8.12 -5.95
CA ILE A 204 -4.72 8.33 -5.46
C ILE A 204 -4.30 9.78 -5.68
N GLY A 205 -4.61 10.37 -6.84
CA GLY A 205 -4.23 11.74 -7.14
C GLY A 205 -5.28 12.41 -8.04
N ASN A 206 -5.92 13.47 -7.54
CA ASN A 206 -6.90 14.24 -8.30
C ASN A 206 -6.21 15.17 -9.32
N ASN A 207 -5.26 14.61 -10.08
CA ASN A 207 -4.47 15.33 -11.07
C ASN A 207 -4.16 14.42 -12.27
N PHE A 208 -3.55 15.00 -13.30
CA PHE A 208 -3.19 14.27 -14.52
C PHE A 208 -2.23 13.09 -14.26
N MET A 209 -1.31 13.22 -13.30
CA MET A 209 -0.38 12.13 -12.95
C MET A 209 -1.10 10.94 -12.31
N GLY A 210 -2.09 11.18 -11.46
CA GLY A 210 -2.95 10.13 -10.92
C GLY A 210 -3.71 9.37 -12.03
N ILE A 211 -4.25 10.09 -13.02
CA ILE A 211 -4.90 9.47 -14.19
C ILE A 211 -3.91 8.57 -14.94
N LEU A 212 -2.69 9.05 -15.23
CA LEU A 212 -1.66 8.26 -15.90
C LEU A 212 -1.25 7.03 -15.08
N TYR A 213 -1.10 7.17 -13.76
CA TYR A 213 -0.86 6.04 -12.86
C TYR A 213 -1.94 4.95 -13.04
N GLY A 214 -3.21 5.35 -13.03
CA GLY A 214 -4.33 4.43 -13.24
C GLY A 214 -4.27 3.77 -14.62
N ILE A 215 -4.09 4.55 -15.68
CA ILE A 215 -4.03 4.04 -17.06
C ILE A 215 -2.91 3.01 -17.22
N PHE A 216 -1.68 3.30 -16.79
CA PHE A 216 -0.56 2.37 -16.91
C PHE A 216 -0.79 1.07 -16.14
N ASN A 217 -1.26 1.15 -14.89
CA ASN A 217 -1.60 -0.06 -14.13
C ASN A 217 -2.72 -0.86 -14.81
N GLY A 218 -3.76 -0.20 -15.33
CA GLY A 218 -4.85 -0.82 -16.07
C GLY A 218 -4.34 -1.53 -17.34
N ILE A 219 -3.41 -0.94 -18.08
CA ILE A 219 -2.77 -1.53 -19.25
C ILE A 219 -1.98 -2.78 -18.86
N PHE A 220 -1.11 -2.73 -17.85
CA PHE A 220 -0.32 -3.90 -17.43
C PHE A 220 -1.20 -5.05 -16.95
N VAL A 221 -2.25 -4.77 -16.18
CA VAL A 221 -3.24 -5.77 -15.76
C VAL A 221 -3.99 -6.36 -16.96
N SER A 222 -4.34 -5.53 -17.96
CA SER A 222 -5.01 -5.98 -19.17
C SER A 222 -4.11 -6.87 -20.03
N ILE A 223 -2.82 -6.55 -20.16
CA ILE A 223 -1.83 -7.37 -20.86
C ILE A 223 -1.70 -8.76 -20.21
N GLU A 224 -1.56 -8.80 -18.88
CA GLU A 224 -1.50 -10.08 -18.16
C GLU A 224 -2.79 -10.89 -18.30
N TYR A 225 -3.94 -10.22 -18.25
CA TYR A 225 -5.23 -10.84 -18.49
C TYR A 225 -5.28 -11.49 -19.90
N LEU A 226 -4.79 -10.80 -20.94
CA LEU A 226 -4.68 -11.31 -22.31
C LEU A 226 -3.75 -12.54 -22.38
N PHE A 227 -2.58 -12.50 -21.74
CA PHE A 227 -1.67 -13.64 -21.69
C PHE A 227 -2.30 -14.85 -21.03
N SER A 228 -3.05 -14.63 -19.95
CA SER A 228 -3.82 -15.71 -19.29
C SER A 228 -4.87 -16.33 -20.24
N LYS A 229 -5.59 -15.52 -21.01
CA LYS A 229 -6.61 -15.98 -21.98
C LYS A 229 -5.98 -16.72 -23.16
N LEU A 230 -4.85 -16.24 -23.67
CA LEU A 230 -4.08 -16.88 -24.73
C LEU A 230 -3.28 -18.10 -24.24
N LYS A 231 -3.38 -18.45 -22.93
CA LYS A 231 -2.63 -19.54 -22.30
C LYS A 231 -1.11 -19.41 -22.45
N ILE A 232 -0.58 -18.19 -22.61
CA ILE A 232 0.85 -17.92 -22.67
C ILE A 232 1.41 -18.12 -21.27
N LYS A 233 2.33 -19.08 -21.13
CA LYS A 233 3.01 -19.38 -19.87
C LYS A 233 4.35 -18.66 -19.83
N ILE A 234 4.51 -17.73 -18.89
CA ILE A 234 5.79 -17.11 -18.58
C ILE A 234 6.39 -17.82 -17.36
N ASN A 235 7.70 -18.06 -17.38
CA ASN A 235 8.39 -18.61 -16.22
C ASN A 235 8.16 -17.68 -15.00
N ILE A 236 7.90 -18.29 -13.83
CA ILE A 236 7.59 -17.58 -12.58
C ILE A 236 8.64 -16.52 -12.22
N PHE A 237 9.92 -16.81 -12.45
CA PHE A 237 11.00 -15.86 -12.17
C PHE A 237 10.89 -14.61 -13.06
N PHE A 238 10.74 -14.78 -14.36
CA PHE A 238 10.55 -13.65 -15.30
C PHE A 238 9.25 -12.90 -15.05
N SER A 239 8.15 -13.60 -14.74
CA SER A 239 6.86 -12.99 -14.41
C SER A 239 6.97 -12.10 -13.18
N ARG A 240 7.70 -12.52 -12.15
CA ARG A 240 7.96 -11.72 -10.95
C ARG A 240 8.78 -10.47 -11.26
N ILE A 241 9.83 -10.60 -12.08
CA ILE A 241 10.64 -9.45 -12.52
C ILE A 241 9.77 -8.45 -13.28
N LEU A 242 8.99 -8.91 -14.26
CA LEU A 242 8.08 -8.05 -15.03
C LEU A 242 7.07 -7.33 -14.13
N THR A 243 6.54 -8.02 -13.11
CA THR A 243 5.66 -7.41 -12.12
C THR A 243 6.35 -6.29 -11.36
N LEU A 244 7.55 -6.53 -10.83
CA LEU A 244 8.31 -5.50 -10.11
C LEU A 244 8.67 -4.32 -11.01
N LEU A 245 9.10 -4.58 -12.25
CA LEU A 245 9.40 -3.52 -13.22
C LEU A 245 8.17 -2.69 -13.58
N SER A 246 7.00 -3.31 -13.75
CA SER A 246 5.75 -2.57 -13.99
C SER A 246 5.38 -1.66 -12.83
N LEU A 247 5.59 -2.09 -11.58
CA LEU A 247 5.36 -1.27 -10.39
C LEU A 247 6.37 -0.11 -10.30
N ILE A 248 7.64 -0.38 -10.54
CA ILE A 248 8.71 0.65 -10.58
C ILE A 248 8.42 1.69 -11.66
N PHE A 249 7.91 1.27 -12.81
CA PHE A 249 7.52 2.17 -13.88
C PHE A 249 6.31 3.04 -13.49
N THR A 250 5.26 2.43 -12.98
CA THR A 250 4.01 3.16 -12.68
C THR A 250 4.15 4.12 -11.51
N VAL A 251 4.98 3.80 -10.52
CA VAL A 251 5.19 4.68 -9.36
C VAL A 251 5.84 6.01 -9.72
N GLN A 252 6.50 6.12 -10.88
CA GLN A 252 7.07 7.39 -11.35
C GLN A 252 6.00 8.49 -11.47
N CYS A 253 4.78 8.13 -11.85
CA CYS A 253 3.66 9.07 -11.88
C CYS A 253 3.33 9.67 -10.50
N MET A 254 3.74 9.03 -9.41
CA MET A 254 3.54 9.55 -8.04
C MET A 254 4.70 10.43 -7.56
N LEU A 255 5.78 10.52 -8.32
CA LEU A 255 7.01 11.21 -7.95
C LEU A 255 7.18 12.54 -8.65
N VAL A 256 6.65 12.65 -9.87
CA VAL A 256 6.81 13.83 -10.73
C VAL A 256 5.55 14.70 -10.70
N LYS A 257 5.76 16.00 -10.93
CA LYS A 257 4.68 17.00 -10.85
C LYS A 257 3.98 17.22 -12.20
N ASN A 258 4.69 16.99 -13.30
CA ASN A 258 4.20 17.32 -14.64
C ASN A 258 4.68 16.32 -15.70
N TYR A 259 4.08 16.41 -16.89
CA TYR A 259 4.37 15.53 -18.01
C TYR A 259 5.80 15.61 -18.53
N SER A 260 6.41 16.81 -18.50
CA SER A 260 7.80 17.00 -18.96
C SER A 260 8.79 16.25 -18.07
N GLU A 261 8.62 16.34 -16.74
CA GLU A 261 9.42 15.57 -15.79
C GLU A 261 9.24 14.07 -16.00
N LEU A 262 7.98 13.60 -16.23
CA LEU A 262 7.71 12.18 -16.47
C LEU A 262 8.45 11.66 -17.70
N ILE A 263 8.46 12.43 -18.79
CA ILE A 263 9.21 12.06 -20.01
C ILE A 263 10.70 11.97 -19.71
N THR A 264 11.26 12.95 -19.01
CA THR A 264 12.67 12.97 -18.62
C THR A 264 13.02 11.72 -17.80
N VAL A 265 12.23 11.45 -16.76
CA VAL A 265 12.41 10.26 -15.91
C VAL A 265 12.35 8.96 -16.73
N ILE A 266 11.36 8.81 -17.62
CA ILE A 266 11.24 7.62 -18.46
C ILE A 266 12.44 7.49 -19.40
N LYS A 267 12.87 8.56 -20.07
CA LYS A 267 14.06 8.54 -20.92
C LYS A 267 15.30 8.11 -20.14
N THR A 268 15.49 8.67 -18.95
CA THR A 268 16.61 8.33 -18.07
C THR A 268 16.54 6.88 -17.60
N MET A 269 15.36 6.37 -17.24
CA MET A 269 15.17 4.96 -16.85
C MET A 269 15.59 3.97 -17.94
N PHE A 270 15.32 4.28 -19.20
CA PHE A 270 15.70 3.43 -20.33
C PHE A 270 17.08 3.74 -20.91
N GLY A 271 17.81 4.66 -20.29
CA GLY A 271 19.16 5.00 -20.71
C GLY A 271 19.24 5.66 -22.09
N ILE A 272 18.13 6.25 -22.58
CA ILE A 272 18.10 6.89 -23.92
C ILE A 272 19.13 8.02 -23.98
N ASP A 273 19.33 8.72 -22.87
CA ASP A 273 20.35 9.76 -22.71
C ASP A 273 21.64 9.23 -22.03
N ALA A 274 21.59 8.06 -21.38
CA ALA A 274 22.68 7.51 -20.59
C ALA A 274 23.75 6.78 -21.40
N ILE A 275 23.51 6.46 -22.66
CA ILE A 275 24.56 5.92 -23.56
C ILE A 275 25.78 6.85 -23.60
N TYR A 276 25.57 8.17 -23.41
CA TYR A 276 26.64 9.16 -23.27
C TYR A 276 27.26 9.23 -21.87
N HIS A 277 26.50 8.87 -20.80
CA HIS A 277 26.97 9.00 -19.41
C HIS A 277 27.51 7.71 -18.80
N PHE A 278 27.28 6.54 -19.43
CA PHE A 278 27.76 5.24 -18.92
C PHE A 278 29.30 5.12 -18.90
N ILE A 279 30.01 6.00 -19.64
CA ILE A 279 31.48 6.03 -19.68
C ILE A 279 32.08 6.77 -18.46
N ILE A 280 31.27 7.48 -17.65
CA ILE A 280 31.78 8.25 -16.52
C ILE A 280 31.32 7.63 -15.20
N ILE A 281 32.08 6.62 -14.73
CA ILE A 281 32.01 6.02 -13.38
C ILE A 281 32.12 7.04 -12.23
N LYS A 282 32.27 8.34 -12.51
CA LYS A 282 32.31 9.42 -11.52
C LYS A 282 31.02 9.57 -10.71
N ASN A 283 29.87 9.07 -11.19
CA ASN A 283 28.57 9.36 -10.58
C ASN A 283 28.12 8.36 -9.52
N PHE A 284 28.78 7.21 -9.37
CA PHE A 284 28.51 6.29 -8.26
C PHE A 284 28.84 6.94 -6.89
N SER A 285 29.83 7.83 -6.88
CA SER A 285 30.18 8.64 -5.70
C SER A 285 29.10 9.67 -5.34
N ILE A 286 28.30 10.14 -6.31
CA ILE A 286 27.19 11.08 -6.08
C ILE A 286 26.02 10.34 -5.41
N VAL A 287 25.66 9.14 -5.85
CA VAL A 287 24.64 8.32 -5.19
C VAL A 287 25.06 7.98 -3.75
N PHE A 288 26.33 7.60 -3.55
CA PHE A 288 26.88 7.40 -2.20
C PHE A 288 27.04 8.72 -1.44
N GLY A 289 27.31 9.82 -2.11
CA GLY A 289 27.37 11.16 -1.54
C GLY A 289 25.99 11.70 -1.16
N LEU A 290 24.97 11.48 -1.99
CA LEU A 290 23.56 11.77 -1.65
C LEU A 290 23.03 10.84 -0.57
N MET A 291 23.58 9.63 -0.46
CA MET A 291 23.35 8.74 0.66
C MET A 291 24.11 9.16 1.94
N ARG A 292 25.04 10.15 1.84
CA ARG A 292 25.79 10.77 2.95
C ARG A 292 25.79 12.30 2.91
N PRO A 293 24.72 13.03 2.66
CA PRO A 293 24.82 14.47 2.83
C PRO A 293 24.63 14.81 4.31
N HIS A 294 25.37 15.79 4.77
CA HIS A 294 25.14 16.40 6.08
C HIS A 294 23.74 17.00 6.26
N SER A 295 22.92 17.03 5.21
CA SER A 295 21.54 17.55 5.20
C SER A 295 20.45 16.53 4.90
N ALA A 296 20.71 15.41 4.20
CA ALA A 296 19.72 14.39 3.91
C ALA A 296 20.12 13.09 4.59
N LYS A 297 19.53 12.80 5.74
CA LYS A 297 19.75 11.57 6.53
C LYS A 297 19.05 10.38 5.87
N PHE A 298 19.53 9.92 4.72
CA PHE A 298 19.11 8.66 4.13
C PHE A 298 19.99 7.53 4.69
N ASP A 299 19.40 6.72 5.56
CA ASP A 299 20.09 5.57 6.10
C ASP A 299 19.97 4.37 5.14
N PHE A 300 21.09 3.99 4.53
CA PHE A 300 21.15 2.88 3.57
C PHE A 300 20.78 1.52 4.18
N ILE A 301 21.04 1.33 5.48
CA ILE A 301 20.74 0.07 6.18
C ILE A 301 19.24 -0.20 6.20
N PRO A 302 18.35 0.72 6.65
CA PRO A 302 16.90 0.53 6.53
C PRO A 302 16.42 0.31 5.10
N PHE A 303 17.02 0.93 4.09
CA PHE A 303 16.67 0.71 2.68
C PHE A 303 16.91 -0.73 2.25
N LEU A 304 18.11 -1.27 2.48
CA LEU A 304 18.43 -2.67 2.16
C LEU A 304 17.59 -3.65 2.97
N LEU A 305 17.43 -3.41 4.27
CA LEU A 305 16.59 -4.24 5.13
C LEU A 305 15.14 -4.24 4.65
N SER A 306 14.61 -3.10 4.23
CA SER A 306 13.24 -3.00 3.73
C SER A 306 13.03 -3.84 2.47
N ILE A 307 13.99 -3.85 1.52
CA ILE A 307 13.94 -4.69 0.32
C ILE A 307 13.92 -6.18 0.71
N ILE A 308 14.81 -6.59 1.61
CA ILE A 308 14.88 -7.98 2.07
C ILE A 308 13.56 -8.39 2.74
N ILE A 309 13.01 -7.53 3.61
CA ILE A 309 11.76 -7.79 4.33
C ILE A 309 10.57 -7.94 3.36
N VAL A 310 10.42 -7.06 2.38
CA VAL A 310 9.27 -7.12 1.47
C VAL A 310 9.34 -8.30 0.51
N LEU A 311 10.53 -8.74 0.11
CA LEU A 311 10.73 -9.85 -0.81
C LEU A 311 10.69 -11.22 -0.13
N TYR A 312 11.19 -11.33 1.10
CA TYR A 312 11.40 -12.63 1.78
C TYR A 312 10.72 -12.71 3.16
N GLY A 313 10.54 -11.59 3.85
CA GLY A 313 10.02 -11.53 5.21
C GLY A 313 8.56 -11.97 5.30
N LYS A 314 8.14 -12.42 6.49
CA LYS A 314 6.73 -12.70 6.80
C LYS A 314 5.98 -11.40 7.02
N ASN A 315 4.70 -11.37 6.67
CA ASN A 315 3.85 -10.22 6.95
C ASN A 315 3.47 -10.14 8.45
N SER A 316 2.91 -9.01 8.86
CA SER A 316 2.57 -8.73 10.26
C SER A 316 1.63 -9.78 10.85
N MET A 317 0.68 -10.32 10.05
CA MET A 317 -0.25 -11.36 10.50
C MET A 317 0.42 -12.71 10.69
N GLU A 318 1.27 -13.09 9.76
CA GLU A 318 2.04 -14.34 9.88
C GLU A 318 2.92 -14.28 11.13
N LEU A 319 3.55 -13.13 11.37
CA LEU A 319 4.36 -12.90 12.56
C LEU A 319 3.52 -12.93 13.85
N ALA A 320 2.36 -12.26 13.88
CA ALA A 320 1.46 -12.27 15.03
C ALA A 320 1.01 -13.69 15.39
N ARG A 321 0.61 -14.49 14.39
CA ARG A 321 0.23 -15.91 14.60
C ARG A 321 1.36 -16.77 15.14
N ILE A 322 2.61 -16.52 14.68
CA ILE A 322 3.79 -17.25 15.19
C ILE A 322 4.07 -16.83 16.63
N TYR A 323 3.97 -15.54 16.92
CA TYR A 323 4.17 -14.99 18.25
C TYR A 323 3.24 -15.64 19.28
N ILE A 324 1.95 -15.75 18.96
CA ILE A 324 0.96 -16.38 19.85
C ILE A 324 1.22 -17.88 20.03
N LYS A 325 1.41 -18.61 18.90
CA LYS A 325 1.60 -20.06 18.95
C LYS A 325 2.89 -20.51 19.63
N ARG A 326 3.92 -19.68 19.60
CA ARG A 326 5.27 -19.99 20.09
C ARG A 326 5.73 -18.97 21.12
N TYR A 327 4.80 -18.57 22.02
CA TYR A 327 5.16 -17.60 23.05
C TYR A 327 6.47 -17.98 23.74
N LYS A 328 7.45 -17.06 23.64
CA LYS A 328 8.73 -17.12 24.34
C LYS A 328 9.04 -15.73 24.87
N PRO A 329 9.57 -15.59 26.10
CA PRO A 329 9.92 -14.29 26.67
C PRO A 329 10.83 -13.44 25.76
N ILE A 330 11.71 -14.10 24.99
CA ILE A 330 12.60 -13.43 24.04
C ILE A 330 11.81 -12.64 22.96
N TYR A 331 10.66 -13.13 22.51
CA TYR A 331 9.85 -12.42 21.51
C TYR A 331 9.22 -11.16 22.10
N THR A 332 8.80 -11.19 23.36
CA THR A 332 8.29 -10.02 24.08
C THR A 332 9.40 -8.99 24.29
N PHE A 333 10.60 -9.43 24.60
CA PHE A 333 11.76 -8.56 24.75
C PHE A 333 12.12 -7.88 23.42
N ILE A 334 12.16 -8.64 22.31
CA ILE A 334 12.37 -8.09 20.96
C ILE A 334 11.27 -7.07 20.62
N LEU A 335 10.01 -7.39 20.91
CA LEU A 335 8.88 -6.48 20.65
C LEU A 335 9.02 -5.16 21.43
N ALA A 336 9.45 -5.24 22.70
CA ALA A 336 9.69 -4.05 23.52
C ALA A 336 10.82 -3.17 22.94
N ILE A 337 11.91 -3.79 22.46
CA ILE A 337 12.98 -3.05 21.77
C ILE A 337 12.46 -2.39 20.49
N LEU A 338 11.70 -3.11 19.64
CA LEU A 338 11.15 -2.56 18.43
C LEU A 338 10.20 -1.38 18.72
N PHE A 339 9.38 -1.50 19.78
CA PHE A 339 8.51 -0.42 20.24
C PHE A 339 9.32 0.81 20.67
N LEU A 340 10.35 0.61 21.48
CA LEU A 340 11.22 1.69 21.93
C LEU A 340 11.89 2.41 20.75
N ILE A 341 12.45 1.66 19.80
CA ILE A 341 13.06 2.22 18.60
C ILE A 341 12.02 3.03 17.79
N ALA A 342 10.81 2.48 17.62
CA ALA A 342 9.74 3.16 16.90
C ALA A 342 9.35 4.48 17.56
N VAL A 343 9.20 4.49 18.91
CA VAL A 343 8.85 5.70 19.67
C VAL A 343 9.96 6.74 19.60
N LEU A 344 11.23 6.34 19.76
CA LEU A 344 12.36 7.26 19.63
C LEU A 344 12.53 7.83 18.22
N SER A 345 11.99 7.16 17.21
CA SER A 345 12.01 7.61 15.82
C SER A 345 10.86 8.56 15.46
N ILE A 346 9.84 8.74 16.32
CA ILE A 346 8.68 9.63 16.06
C ILE A 346 9.09 11.09 15.83
N THR A 347 10.20 11.56 16.40
CA THR A 347 10.68 12.95 16.18
C THR A 347 10.99 13.28 14.72
N ARG A 348 11.06 12.27 13.86
CA ARG A 348 11.27 12.39 12.40
C ARG A 348 9.99 12.10 11.62
N SER A 349 8.83 11.94 12.28
CA SER A 349 7.60 11.56 11.63
C SER A 349 7.16 12.60 10.61
N ASN A 350 6.80 12.14 9.43
CA ASN A 350 6.24 12.92 8.35
C ASN A 350 4.74 12.62 8.23
N GLU A 351 4.02 13.49 7.52
CA GLU A 351 2.61 13.27 7.22
C GLU A 351 2.42 11.93 6.50
N PHE A 352 1.24 11.34 6.70
CA PHE A 352 0.87 10.12 6.02
C PHE A 352 0.76 10.36 4.51
N VAL A 353 1.37 9.50 3.70
CA VAL A 353 1.51 9.70 2.24
C VAL A 353 0.15 9.97 1.56
N TYR A 354 -0.93 9.31 2.01
CA TYR A 354 -2.27 9.53 1.44
C TYR A 354 -2.93 10.85 1.83
N PHE A 355 -2.33 11.65 2.71
CA PHE A 355 -2.80 13.02 3.00
C PHE A 355 -2.21 14.04 2.04
N SER A 356 -1.16 13.67 1.32
CA SER A 356 -0.47 14.53 0.35
C SER A 356 -1.07 14.44 -1.07
N PHE A 357 -2.06 13.56 -1.28
CA PHE A 357 -2.72 13.33 -2.58
C PHE A 357 -4.08 14.01 -2.69
#